data_bce82a670a24ae234bd9e831983050fe
#
_entry.id   bce82a670a24ae234bd9e831983050fe
#
_cell.length_a   1.000
_cell.length_b   1.000
_cell.length_c   1.000
_cell.angle_alpha   90.00
_cell.angle_beta   90.00
_cell.angle_gamma   90.00
#
_symmetry.space_group_name_H-M   'P 1'
#
loop_
_entity.id
_entity.type
_entity.pdbx_description
1 polymer ?
#
loop_
_entity_poly.entity_id
_entity_poly.type
_entity_poly.pdbx_seq_one_letter_code
_entity_poly.pdbx_strand_id
1 'polypeptide(L)'
;MRIGFDNEKYLKMQSEHIRNRIGKFGNKLYLEFGGKLFDDYHASRVLPGFAPDSKLRLLKELSSQAEIVIVISAKDIEKNKIRGDLGITYDTDDLRLIQTYKDQGLYVGSVTITQFSGQESALLFKNRLEKLHIPVYLHYLIPGYPSNIPLIISDEGYGKNDYIKTSRPLVIVTAPGPGSGKMAACLSQLYHEHKRGVLAGYAKFETFPIWNLPLKHPVNLAYEAATADLNDINMIDPFHLEAYGETTVNYNRDVEIFPVLNTIFEKIYGESPYKSPTDMGVNMAGNCICDDEACREASKQEIIRRYFDALNALAKGSTSEKEAQKIELLMNMAGITVTDRKVVIKALERAKETDGPAAALELRDGRIITGKTTNLLGASAALLLNVLKVLAGIDHETHIISPESIEPIQKLKVYYLKSKNPRLHTDEVLIALSTSAATNPQARLALSQLPELAGCQAHTSVMLSDVDIKIFKKLEVQLTSEAVYEHAL
;
A
#
# COMPACT_ATOMS: atom_id res chain seq x y z
N MET A 1 0.95 2.20 -21.94
CA MET A 1 0.07 2.85 -20.95
C MET A 1 0.30 4.35 -21.02
N ARG A 2 -0.77 5.15 -21.08
CA ARG A 2 -0.69 6.62 -21.11
C ARG A 2 -0.21 7.14 -19.76
N ILE A 3 0.79 8.03 -19.73
CA ILE A 3 1.34 8.60 -18.48
C ILE A 3 0.41 9.72 -18.03
N GLY A 4 -0.07 9.67 -16.81
CA GLY A 4 -0.96 10.66 -16.21
C GLY A 4 -0.32 11.49 -15.09
N PHE A 5 0.88 11.10 -14.64
CA PHE A 5 1.54 11.70 -13.48
C PHE A 5 3.03 11.95 -13.75
N ASP A 6 3.49 13.14 -13.43
CA ASP A 6 4.90 13.53 -13.51
C ASP A 6 5.61 13.28 -12.18
N ASN A 7 6.27 12.14 -12.08
CA ASN A 7 6.94 11.70 -10.86
C ASN A 7 8.17 12.56 -10.49
N GLU A 8 8.93 13.04 -11.47
CA GLU A 8 10.10 13.86 -11.20
C GLU A 8 9.70 15.25 -10.67
N LYS A 9 8.66 15.85 -11.26
CA LYS A 9 8.06 17.07 -10.74
C LYS A 9 7.54 16.87 -9.31
N TYR A 10 6.91 15.73 -9.03
CA TYR A 10 6.42 15.41 -7.69
C TYR A 10 7.54 15.35 -6.66
N LEU A 11 8.62 14.63 -6.94
CA LEU A 11 9.77 14.53 -6.04
C LEU A 11 10.35 15.92 -5.73
N LYS A 12 10.52 16.75 -6.75
CA LYS A 12 11.04 18.10 -6.60
C LYS A 12 10.11 18.96 -5.74
N MET A 13 8.82 19.04 -6.08
CA MET A 13 7.86 19.90 -5.38
C MET A 13 7.67 19.45 -3.92
N GLN A 14 7.60 18.13 -3.69
CA GLN A 14 7.40 17.56 -2.36
C GLN A 14 8.63 17.83 -1.46
N SER A 15 9.85 17.65 -1.99
CA SER A 15 11.08 17.92 -1.24
C SER A 15 11.27 19.41 -0.94
N GLU A 16 10.96 20.30 -1.89
CA GLU A 16 10.99 21.75 -1.68
C GLU A 16 9.99 22.18 -0.60
N HIS A 17 8.77 21.62 -0.63
CA HIS A 17 7.74 21.93 0.36
C HIS A 17 8.17 21.48 1.77
N ILE A 18 8.78 20.31 1.92
CA ILE A 18 9.33 19.83 3.19
C ILE A 18 10.45 20.75 3.68
N ARG A 19 11.40 21.15 2.82
CA ARG A 19 12.49 22.09 3.18
C ARG A 19 11.94 23.45 3.66
N ASN A 20 10.92 23.97 2.98
CA ASN A 20 10.26 25.22 3.39
C ASN A 20 9.60 25.09 4.78
N ARG A 21 8.98 23.93 5.07
CA ARG A 21 8.43 23.63 6.40
C ARG A 21 9.51 23.57 7.48
N ILE A 22 10.65 22.97 7.21
CA ILE A 22 11.80 22.93 8.14
C ILE A 22 12.22 24.38 8.48
N GLY A 23 12.37 25.25 7.47
CA GLY A 23 12.75 26.65 7.67
C GLY A 23 11.73 27.43 8.48
N LYS A 24 10.43 27.21 8.27
CA LYS A 24 9.33 27.87 9.00
C LYS A 24 9.37 27.59 10.51
N PHE A 25 9.88 26.42 10.92
CA PHE A 25 9.91 25.96 12.31
C PHE A 25 11.32 25.91 12.90
N GLY A 26 12.13 26.94 12.69
CA GLY A 26 13.41 27.08 13.37
C GLY A 26 14.41 25.95 13.10
N ASN A 27 14.35 25.35 11.92
CA ASN A 27 15.16 24.20 11.50
C ASN A 27 14.87 22.90 12.27
N LYS A 28 13.65 22.69 12.79
CA LYS A 28 13.26 21.40 13.38
C LYS A 28 11.84 21.02 12.95
N LEU A 29 11.71 19.91 12.27
CA LEU A 29 10.43 19.38 11.78
C LEU A 29 10.28 17.90 12.10
N TYR A 30 9.20 17.53 12.79
CA TYR A 30 8.75 16.17 12.98
C TYR A 30 7.73 15.84 11.89
N LEU A 31 8.14 14.99 10.94
CA LEU A 31 7.34 14.59 9.79
C LEU A 31 6.76 13.18 10.02
N GLU A 32 5.46 13.13 10.32
CA GLU A 32 4.75 11.87 10.38
C GLU A 32 4.63 11.27 8.98
N PHE A 33 5.18 10.09 8.79
CA PHE A 33 5.14 9.40 7.51
C PHE A 33 4.04 8.34 7.52
N GLY A 34 2.98 8.59 6.78
CA GLY A 34 1.85 7.68 6.62
C GLY A 34 2.07 6.67 5.48
N GLY A 35 1.41 5.51 5.61
CA GLY A 35 1.40 4.48 4.58
C GLY A 35 2.72 3.73 4.40
N LYS A 36 2.82 2.96 3.33
CA LYS A 36 4.01 2.16 2.99
C LYS A 36 5.09 3.07 2.41
N LEU A 37 6.31 2.99 2.97
CA LEU A 37 7.49 3.68 2.44
C LEU A 37 8.06 2.99 1.20
N PHE A 38 7.88 1.68 1.14
CA PHE A 38 8.29 0.82 0.03
C PHE A 38 7.04 0.31 -0.67
N ASP A 39 7.11 0.21 -1.97
CA ASP A 39 6.10 -0.45 -2.80
C ASP A 39 4.69 0.17 -2.67
N ASP A 40 4.58 1.49 -2.91
CA ASP A 40 3.28 2.19 -2.94
C ASP A 40 2.53 1.86 -4.24
N TYR A 41 2.09 0.60 -4.33
CA TYR A 41 1.37 0.10 -5.50
C TYR A 41 -0.01 0.73 -5.67
N HIS A 42 -0.63 1.28 -4.61
CA HIS A 42 -1.90 1.98 -4.78
C HIS A 42 -1.68 3.25 -5.60
N ALA A 43 -0.71 4.08 -5.22
CA ALA A 43 -0.40 5.32 -5.93
C ALA A 43 -0.04 5.05 -7.39
N SER A 44 0.81 4.06 -7.66
CA SER A 44 1.20 3.72 -9.04
C SER A 44 0.05 3.19 -9.91
N ARG A 45 -0.99 2.59 -9.30
CA ARG A 45 -2.18 2.13 -10.03
C ARG A 45 -3.15 3.24 -10.38
N VAL A 46 -3.30 4.25 -9.52
CA VAL A 46 -4.27 5.34 -9.72
C VAL A 46 -3.66 6.58 -10.37
N LEU A 47 -2.34 6.71 -10.32
CA LEU A 47 -1.54 7.79 -10.91
C LEU A 47 -0.51 7.18 -11.88
N PRO A 48 -0.89 6.83 -13.13
CA PRO A 48 0.04 6.25 -14.11
C PRO A 48 1.27 7.14 -14.34
N GLY A 49 2.45 6.63 -14.02
CA GLY A 49 3.71 7.38 -14.00
C GLY A 49 4.28 7.60 -12.59
N PHE A 50 3.48 7.42 -11.53
CA PHE A 50 3.99 7.42 -10.15
C PHE A 50 4.86 6.17 -9.94
N ALA A 51 6.12 6.36 -9.54
CA ALA A 51 7.02 5.26 -9.25
C ALA A 51 6.73 4.68 -7.84
N PRO A 52 6.59 3.35 -7.68
CA PRO A 52 6.29 2.74 -6.37
C PRO A 52 7.29 3.07 -5.27
N ASP A 53 8.55 3.37 -5.64
CA ASP A 53 9.65 3.75 -4.76
C ASP A 53 9.79 5.27 -4.53
N SER A 54 8.84 6.09 -5.01
CA SER A 54 8.92 7.56 -4.94
C SER A 54 9.17 8.09 -3.54
N LYS A 55 8.53 7.51 -2.53
CA LYS A 55 8.74 7.91 -1.14
C LYS A 55 10.17 7.64 -0.67
N LEU A 56 10.74 6.51 -1.06
CA LEU A 56 12.14 6.18 -0.76
C LEU A 56 13.11 7.11 -1.47
N ARG A 57 12.87 7.41 -2.75
CA ARG A 57 13.67 8.37 -3.53
C ARG A 57 13.66 9.75 -2.89
N LEU A 58 12.49 10.21 -2.45
CA LEU A 58 12.34 11.47 -1.71
C LEU A 58 13.17 11.48 -0.41
N LEU A 59 13.12 10.38 0.37
CA LEU A 59 13.92 10.28 1.60
C LEU A 59 15.42 10.28 1.32
N LYS A 60 15.86 9.65 0.22
CA LYS A 60 17.26 9.68 -0.19
C LYS A 60 17.73 11.09 -0.56
N GLU A 61 16.88 11.87 -1.24
CA GLU A 61 17.16 13.28 -1.55
C GLU A 61 17.30 14.15 -0.30
N LEU A 62 16.56 13.83 0.76
CA LEU A 62 16.60 14.53 2.05
C LEU A 62 17.56 13.90 3.06
N SER A 63 18.28 12.84 2.70
CA SER A 63 19.05 11.98 3.62
C SER A 63 20.09 12.71 4.47
N SER A 64 20.72 13.76 3.94
CA SER A 64 21.72 14.56 4.69
C SER A 64 21.10 15.33 5.87
N GLN A 65 19.80 15.66 5.80
CA GLN A 65 19.08 16.45 6.80
C GLN A 65 18.09 15.61 7.61
N ALA A 66 17.83 14.35 7.21
CA ALA A 66 16.81 13.50 7.78
C ALA A 66 17.36 12.42 8.70
N GLU A 67 16.68 12.16 9.80
CA GLU A 67 16.83 10.96 10.62
C GLU A 67 15.47 10.27 10.79
N ILE A 68 15.51 8.95 10.90
CA ILE A 68 14.31 8.12 11.03
C ILE A 68 14.13 7.70 12.48
N VAL A 69 12.93 7.89 13.00
CA VAL A 69 12.44 7.33 14.25
C VAL A 69 11.34 6.34 13.90
N ILE A 70 11.53 5.07 14.28
CA ILE A 70 10.50 4.04 14.05
C ILE A 70 9.67 3.93 15.32
N VAL A 71 8.35 3.91 15.14
CA VAL A 71 7.39 3.88 16.26
C VAL A 71 6.60 2.57 16.22
N ILE A 72 6.60 1.84 17.34
CA ILE A 72 5.85 0.60 17.50
C ILE A 72 5.04 0.60 18.80
N SER A 73 3.80 0.08 18.76
CA SER A 73 2.96 -0.01 19.95
C SER A 73 3.36 -1.20 20.81
N ALA A 74 3.52 -1.01 22.13
CA ALA A 74 3.73 -2.09 23.10
C ALA A 74 2.61 -3.13 23.06
N LYS A 75 1.37 -2.71 22.78
CA LYS A 75 0.23 -3.62 22.61
C LYS A 75 0.33 -4.51 21.37
N ASP A 76 0.89 -3.96 20.27
CA ASP A 76 1.08 -4.74 19.05
C ASP A 76 2.21 -5.77 19.21
N ILE A 77 3.27 -5.43 19.98
CA ILE A 77 4.33 -6.37 20.37
C ILE A 77 3.74 -7.49 21.23
N GLU A 78 3.00 -7.15 22.30
CA GLU A 78 2.40 -8.10 23.23
C GLU A 78 1.47 -9.10 22.53
N LYS A 79 0.68 -8.63 21.57
CA LYS A 79 -0.25 -9.45 20.78
C LYS A 79 0.40 -10.22 19.63
N ASN A 80 1.71 -10.09 19.44
CA ASN A 80 2.41 -10.62 18.24
C ASN A 80 1.67 -10.29 16.95
N LYS A 81 1.26 -9.02 16.81
CA LYS A 81 0.47 -8.58 15.66
C LYS A 81 1.23 -8.82 14.36
N ILE A 82 0.58 -9.52 13.45
CA ILE A 82 1.18 -9.92 12.18
C ILE A 82 0.88 -8.86 11.10
N ARG A 83 1.89 -8.53 10.32
CA ARG A 83 1.75 -7.74 9.11
C ARG A 83 1.26 -8.65 7.98
N GLY A 84 -0.01 -8.46 7.58
CA GLY A 84 -0.72 -9.39 6.69
C GLY A 84 -0.11 -9.60 5.30
N ASP A 85 0.61 -8.59 4.76
CA ASP A 85 1.26 -8.67 3.45
C ASP A 85 2.60 -9.43 3.47
N LEU A 86 3.26 -9.53 4.63
CA LEU A 86 4.55 -10.18 4.80
C LEU A 86 4.49 -11.45 5.67
N GLY A 87 3.43 -11.62 6.47
CA GLY A 87 3.28 -12.77 7.36
C GLY A 87 4.26 -12.79 8.55
N ILE A 88 4.86 -11.65 8.91
CA ILE A 88 5.80 -11.48 10.02
C ILE A 88 5.21 -10.57 11.10
N THR A 89 5.67 -10.70 12.34
CA THR A 89 5.25 -9.84 13.44
C THR A 89 5.80 -8.42 13.31
N TYR A 90 5.14 -7.43 13.92
CA TYR A 90 5.53 -6.02 13.81
C TYR A 90 6.92 -5.75 14.39
N ASP A 91 7.31 -6.39 15.47
CA ASP A 91 8.66 -6.31 16.06
C ASP A 91 9.73 -6.88 15.11
N THR A 92 9.42 -7.97 14.42
CA THR A 92 10.29 -8.53 13.36
C THR A 92 10.35 -7.60 12.15
N ASP A 93 9.22 -6.98 11.78
CA ASP A 93 9.19 -6.00 10.69
C ASP A 93 9.99 -4.74 11.03
N ASP A 94 9.98 -4.27 12.28
CA ASP A 94 10.83 -3.16 12.73
C ASP A 94 12.32 -3.44 12.49
N LEU A 95 12.79 -4.64 12.85
CA LEU A 95 14.18 -5.03 12.60
C LEU A 95 14.51 -5.07 11.10
N ARG A 96 13.58 -5.57 10.29
CA ARG A 96 13.70 -5.58 8.83
C ARG A 96 13.73 -4.14 8.28
N LEU A 97 12.86 -3.25 8.74
CA LEU A 97 12.81 -1.85 8.34
C LEU A 97 14.11 -1.13 8.68
N ILE A 98 14.64 -1.31 9.89
CA ILE A 98 15.93 -0.74 10.31
C ILE A 98 17.04 -1.15 9.35
N GLN A 99 17.13 -2.44 9.04
CA GLN A 99 18.15 -2.95 8.11
C GLN A 99 17.94 -2.37 6.70
N THR A 100 16.71 -2.40 6.22
CA THR A 100 16.36 -1.88 4.89
C THR A 100 16.72 -0.39 4.75
N TYR A 101 16.42 0.44 5.77
CA TYR A 101 16.78 1.87 5.73
C TYR A 101 18.30 2.06 5.72
N LYS A 102 19.05 1.31 6.54
CA LYS A 102 20.50 1.36 6.57
C LYS A 102 21.12 0.96 5.22
N ASP A 103 20.61 -0.10 4.60
CA ASP A 103 21.07 -0.58 3.27
C ASP A 103 20.79 0.46 2.17
N GLN A 104 19.80 1.33 2.35
CA GLN A 104 19.51 2.46 1.47
C GLN A 104 20.28 3.73 1.80
N GLY A 105 21.19 3.68 2.77
CA GLY A 105 22.01 4.84 3.20
C GLY A 105 21.25 5.86 4.05
N LEU A 106 20.11 5.48 4.63
CA LEU A 106 19.31 6.34 5.51
C LEU A 106 19.71 6.14 6.98
N TYR A 107 19.73 7.23 7.72
CA TYR A 107 20.09 7.21 9.14
C TYR A 107 18.88 6.89 10.01
N VAL A 108 18.90 5.76 10.70
CA VAL A 108 17.92 5.39 11.72
C VAL A 108 18.47 5.79 13.08
N GLY A 109 17.85 6.81 13.67
CA GLY A 109 18.26 7.38 14.96
C GLY A 109 17.84 6.55 16.15
N SER A 110 16.59 6.07 16.17
CA SER A 110 16.04 5.35 17.32
C SER A 110 14.74 4.60 16.99
N VAL A 111 14.32 3.78 17.94
CA VAL A 111 12.97 3.19 18.01
C VAL A 111 12.24 3.76 19.23
N THR A 112 10.94 4.06 19.08
CA THR A 112 10.09 4.50 20.18
C THR A 112 8.97 3.48 20.39
N ILE A 113 8.91 2.90 21.58
CA ILE A 113 7.84 1.98 21.97
C ILE A 113 6.75 2.81 22.64
N THR A 114 5.59 2.90 21.99
CA THR A 114 4.44 3.71 22.44
C THR A 114 3.41 2.88 23.23
N GLN A 115 2.47 3.58 23.88
CA GLN A 115 1.39 2.97 24.66
C GLN A 115 1.91 1.98 25.70
N PHE A 116 3.13 2.22 26.18
CA PHE A 116 3.77 1.35 27.18
C PHE A 116 3.07 1.49 28.53
N SER A 117 2.75 0.36 29.15
CA SER A 117 2.12 0.25 30.47
C SER A 117 2.70 -0.90 31.29
N GLY A 118 3.96 -1.30 30.99
CA GLY A 118 4.67 -2.33 31.73
C GLY A 118 4.74 -3.70 31.05
N GLN A 119 4.38 -3.82 29.76
CA GLN A 119 4.43 -5.08 29.03
C GLN A 119 5.85 -5.68 28.99
N GLU A 120 6.01 -6.91 29.49
CA GLU A 120 7.28 -7.62 29.54
C GLU A 120 7.86 -7.87 28.13
N SER A 121 6.99 -8.23 27.17
CA SER A 121 7.38 -8.43 25.77
C SER A 121 8.01 -7.17 25.16
N ALA A 122 7.47 -5.99 25.49
CA ALA A 122 8.01 -4.71 25.04
C ALA A 122 9.38 -4.41 25.65
N LEU A 123 9.59 -4.76 26.93
CA LEU A 123 10.90 -4.63 27.58
C LEU A 123 11.94 -5.60 27.01
N LEU A 124 11.53 -6.83 26.68
CA LEU A 124 12.40 -7.79 26.00
C LEU A 124 12.81 -7.28 24.61
N PHE A 125 11.87 -6.71 23.86
CA PHE A 125 12.16 -6.11 22.57
C PHE A 125 13.08 -4.89 22.68
N LYS A 126 12.83 -4.00 23.66
CA LYS A 126 13.74 -2.88 23.99
C LYS A 126 15.17 -3.39 24.23
N ASN A 127 15.34 -4.38 25.11
CA ASN A 127 16.66 -4.95 25.44
C ASN A 127 17.35 -5.57 24.20
N ARG A 128 16.56 -6.17 23.30
CA ARG A 128 17.07 -6.72 22.03
C ARG A 128 17.62 -5.60 21.11
N LEU A 129 16.90 -4.50 20.97
CA LEU A 129 17.32 -3.34 20.16
C LEU A 129 18.56 -2.66 20.77
N GLU A 130 18.60 -2.48 22.08
CA GLU A 130 19.75 -1.88 22.76
C GLU A 130 21.03 -2.72 22.61
N LYS A 131 20.93 -4.06 22.61
CA LYS A 131 22.05 -4.97 22.29
C LYS A 131 22.53 -4.81 20.84
N LEU A 132 21.66 -4.35 19.93
CA LEU A 132 22.01 -4.01 18.56
C LEU A 132 22.49 -2.56 18.40
N HIS A 133 22.75 -1.87 19.52
CA HIS A 133 23.16 -0.45 19.58
C HIS A 133 22.16 0.51 18.94
N ILE A 134 20.86 0.19 19.05
CA ILE A 134 19.76 1.03 18.60
C ILE A 134 19.15 1.69 19.84
N PRO A 135 19.17 3.03 19.97
CA PRO A 135 18.52 3.74 21.06
C PRO A 135 17.03 3.46 21.10
N VAL A 136 16.47 3.23 22.29
CA VAL A 136 15.04 2.99 22.47
C VAL A 136 14.47 3.94 23.50
N TYR A 137 13.31 4.54 23.18
CA TYR A 137 12.57 5.46 24.05
C TYR A 137 11.19 4.89 24.35
N LEU A 138 10.69 5.13 25.57
CA LEU A 138 9.37 4.68 26.01
C LEU A 138 8.40 5.85 26.07
N HIS A 139 7.29 5.73 25.38
CA HIS A 139 6.15 6.62 25.49
C HIS A 139 4.99 5.87 26.15
N TYR A 140 4.49 6.42 27.23
CA TYR A 140 3.55 5.76 28.11
C TYR A 140 2.10 5.90 27.64
N LEU A 141 1.26 4.99 28.09
CA LEU A 141 -0.19 5.08 27.88
C LEU A 141 -0.73 6.25 28.71
N ILE A 142 -1.36 7.24 28.03
CA ILE A 142 -2.00 8.39 28.68
C ILE A 142 -3.49 8.11 28.79
N PRO A 143 -4.06 8.04 30.03
CA PRO A 143 -5.49 7.81 30.22
C PRO A 143 -6.34 8.93 29.60
N GLY A 144 -7.40 8.54 28.86
CA GLY A 144 -8.30 9.49 28.20
C GLY A 144 -7.75 10.15 26.94
N TYR A 145 -6.62 9.68 26.41
CA TYR A 145 -6.12 10.14 25.11
C TYR A 145 -7.12 9.75 23.99
N PRO A 146 -7.44 10.65 23.04
CA PRO A 146 -6.89 12.01 22.81
C PRO A 146 -7.70 13.14 23.45
N SER A 147 -8.75 12.87 24.22
CA SER A 147 -9.72 13.86 24.70
C SER A 147 -9.32 14.61 25.98
N ASN A 148 -8.50 13.98 26.85
CA ASN A 148 -8.07 14.58 28.11
C ASN A 148 -6.86 15.50 27.91
N ILE A 149 -7.07 16.62 27.20
CA ILE A 149 -6.01 17.55 26.83
C ILE A 149 -5.21 18.07 28.04
N PRO A 150 -5.84 18.47 29.19
CA PRO A 150 -5.07 18.93 30.32
C PRO A 150 -4.04 17.92 30.84
N LEU A 151 -4.38 16.63 30.86
CA LEU A 151 -3.45 15.57 31.26
C LEU A 151 -2.40 15.35 30.14
N ILE A 152 -2.82 15.32 28.89
CA ILE A 152 -1.93 15.03 27.75
C ILE A 152 -0.74 16.00 27.73
N ILE A 153 -0.99 17.31 27.90
CA ILE A 153 0.03 18.37 27.85
C ILE A 153 0.65 18.69 29.20
N SER A 154 0.57 17.81 30.17
CA SER A 154 1.17 17.94 31.49
C SER A 154 2.45 17.14 31.62
N ASP A 155 3.15 17.33 32.75
CA ASP A 155 4.33 16.54 33.10
C ASP A 155 3.99 15.06 33.37
N GLU A 156 2.73 14.74 33.72
CA GLU A 156 2.22 13.37 33.89
C GLU A 156 1.75 12.75 32.56
N GLY A 157 1.54 13.54 31.53
CA GLY A 157 1.19 13.14 30.17
C GLY A 157 2.42 13.06 29.25
N TYR A 158 2.54 14.00 28.35
CA TYR A 158 3.69 14.07 27.43
C TYR A 158 5.02 14.26 28.17
N GLY A 159 5.03 14.96 29.32
CA GLY A 159 6.24 15.13 30.11
C GLY A 159 6.82 13.85 30.69
N LYS A 160 5.97 12.83 30.91
CA LYS A 160 6.40 11.50 31.37
C LYS A 160 7.09 10.68 30.29
N ASN A 161 6.81 10.95 29.03
CA ASN A 161 7.43 10.26 27.90
C ASN A 161 8.93 10.58 27.83
N ASP A 162 9.74 9.60 27.47
CA ASP A 162 11.14 9.85 27.20
C ASP A 162 11.31 10.86 26.07
N TYR A 163 12.19 11.86 26.27
CA TYR A 163 12.58 12.76 25.19
C TYR A 163 13.46 12.00 24.19
N ILE A 164 13.00 11.90 22.94
CA ILE A 164 13.76 11.28 21.85
C ILE A 164 14.90 12.26 21.45
N LYS A 165 16.14 11.87 21.72
CA LYS A 165 17.30 12.65 21.31
C LYS A 165 17.49 12.55 19.81
N THR A 166 17.34 13.67 19.13
CA THR A 166 17.47 13.76 17.67
C THR A 166 18.61 14.69 17.28
N SER A 167 19.28 14.40 16.19
CA SER A 167 20.50 15.09 15.72
C SER A 167 20.31 15.91 14.44
N ARG A 168 19.21 15.67 13.72
CA ARG A 168 18.98 16.27 12.40
C ARG A 168 17.75 17.18 12.40
N PRO A 169 17.67 18.14 11.47
CA PRO A 169 16.55 19.08 11.39
C PRO A 169 15.24 18.42 10.97
N LEU A 170 15.28 17.37 10.14
CA LEU A 170 14.11 16.62 9.72
C LEU A 170 14.06 15.28 10.45
N VAL A 171 13.05 15.07 11.27
CA VAL A 171 12.79 13.81 11.97
C VAL A 171 11.61 13.11 11.32
N ILE A 172 11.87 12.01 10.65
CA ILE A 172 10.86 11.20 9.99
C ILE A 172 10.34 10.16 10.95
N VAL A 173 9.07 10.26 11.31
CA VAL A 173 8.42 9.34 12.23
C VAL A 173 7.59 8.34 11.43
N THR A 174 8.04 7.09 11.40
CA THR A 174 7.41 6.00 10.64
C THR A 174 7.09 4.80 11.53
N ALA A 175 6.38 3.80 11.00
CA ALA A 175 5.94 2.63 11.77
C ALA A 175 5.70 1.42 10.84
N PRO A 176 5.73 0.18 11.37
CA PRO A 176 5.38 -1.03 10.62
C PRO A 176 3.91 -1.07 10.19
N GLY A 177 3.02 -0.34 10.91
CA GLY A 177 1.60 -0.32 10.58
C GLY A 177 0.80 0.81 11.23
N PRO A 178 -0.50 0.88 10.95
CA PRO A 178 -1.41 1.88 11.53
C PRO A 178 -1.61 1.65 13.04
N GLY A 179 -1.98 2.73 13.75
CA GLY A 179 -2.26 2.69 15.19
C GLY A 179 -1.03 2.62 16.09
N SER A 180 0.19 2.72 15.54
CA SER A 180 1.45 2.64 16.29
C SER A 180 1.75 3.89 17.15
N GLY A 181 0.95 4.97 17.06
CA GLY A 181 1.12 6.17 17.87
C GLY A 181 2.10 7.21 17.31
N LYS A 182 2.33 7.24 15.99
CA LYS A 182 3.23 8.20 15.30
C LYS A 182 2.91 9.66 15.64
N MET A 183 1.63 10.05 15.46
CA MET A 183 1.17 11.41 15.77
C MET A 183 1.44 11.78 17.23
N ALA A 184 1.06 10.91 18.18
CA ALA A 184 1.29 11.13 19.61
C ALA A 184 2.78 11.27 19.94
N ALA A 185 3.65 10.49 19.27
CA ALA A 185 5.10 10.60 19.43
C ALA A 185 5.61 11.96 18.91
N CYS A 186 5.14 12.43 17.75
CA CYS A 186 5.47 13.76 17.22
C CYS A 186 5.03 14.86 18.19
N LEU A 187 3.76 14.85 18.64
CA LEU A 187 3.23 15.86 19.56
C LEU A 187 3.94 15.87 20.91
N SER A 188 4.27 14.69 21.46
CA SER A 188 5.09 14.57 22.65
C SER A 188 6.47 15.21 22.47
N GLN A 189 7.09 15.03 21.31
CA GLN A 189 8.36 15.67 21.00
C GLN A 189 8.22 17.20 20.90
N LEU A 190 7.15 17.72 20.29
CA LEU A 190 6.89 19.16 20.27
C LEU A 190 6.74 19.75 21.68
N TYR A 191 6.06 19.04 22.59
CA TYR A 191 5.96 19.42 23.99
C TYR A 191 7.35 19.49 24.66
N HIS A 192 8.19 18.50 24.47
CA HIS A 192 9.55 18.51 25.01
C HIS A 192 10.46 19.56 24.41
N GLU A 193 10.38 19.79 23.08
CA GLU A 193 11.15 20.82 22.41
C GLU A 193 10.75 22.22 22.91
N HIS A 194 9.45 22.48 23.04
CA HIS A 194 8.95 23.73 23.60
C HIS A 194 9.47 23.97 25.03
N LYS A 195 9.39 22.96 25.91
CA LYS A 195 9.95 23.04 27.27
C LYS A 195 11.46 23.32 27.28
N ARG A 196 12.18 23.03 26.22
CA ARG A 196 13.60 23.29 26.02
C ARG A 196 13.89 24.61 25.30
N GLY A 197 12.85 25.37 24.96
CA GLY A 197 12.96 26.62 24.20
C GLY A 197 13.30 26.43 22.72
N VAL A 198 13.10 25.23 22.17
CA VAL A 198 13.33 24.94 20.76
C VAL A 198 12.01 25.06 20.00
N LEU A 199 12.00 25.89 18.96
CA LEU A 199 10.89 25.95 18.03
C LEU A 199 10.97 24.75 17.09
N ALA A 200 9.98 23.87 17.14
CA ALA A 200 9.87 22.71 16.27
C ALA A 200 8.48 22.65 15.65
N GLY A 201 8.33 22.10 14.46
CA GLY A 201 7.05 21.95 13.77
C GLY A 201 6.64 20.48 13.61
N TYR A 202 5.37 20.30 13.31
CA TYR A 202 4.79 19.03 12.90
C TYR A 202 4.37 19.11 11.44
N ALA A 203 4.50 18.01 10.72
CA ALA A 203 3.84 17.84 9.44
C ALA A 203 3.46 16.37 9.22
N LYS A 204 2.43 16.14 8.42
CA LYS A 204 1.99 14.83 8.01
C LYS A 204 2.25 14.64 6.52
N PHE A 205 3.04 13.64 6.16
CA PHE A 205 3.28 13.29 4.78
C PHE A 205 2.09 12.53 4.22
N GLU A 206 1.51 13.04 3.16
CA GLU A 206 0.35 12.45 2.51
C GLU A 206 0.54 12.38 0.99
N THR A 207 -0.08 11.40 0.38
CA THR A 207 -0.24 11.29 -1.08
C THR A 207 -1.73 11.38 -1.42
N PHE A 208 -2.57 10.80 -0.59
CA PHE A 208 -4.03 10.76 -0.72
C PHE A 208 -4.72 11.18 0.58
N PRO A 209 -5.96 11.70 0.51
CA PRO A 209 -6.64 12.12 -0.72
C PRO A 209 -5.90 13.25 -1.43
N ILE A 210 -6.12 13.43 -2.72
CA ILE A 210 -5.52 14.56 -3.46
C ILE A 210 -6.35 15.80 -3.20
N TRP A 211 -5.75 16.80 -2.56
CA TRP A 211 -6.42 17.96 -1.98
C TRP A 211 -7.14 18.86 -2.97
N ASN A 212 -6.51 19.11 -4.13
CA ASN A 212 -7.00 20.03 -5.16
C ASN A 212 -7.82 19.37 -6.27
N LEU A 213 -8.19 18.10 -6.09
CA LEU A 213 -9.16 17.43 -6.96
C LEU A 213 -10.57 17.51 -6.36
N PRO A 214 -11.63 17.48 -7.18
CA PRO A 214 -13.01 17.40 -6.69
C PRO A 214 -13.24 16.20 -5.77
N LEU A 215 -14.12 16.34 -4.78
CA LEU A 215 -14.44 15.28 -3.81
C LEU A 215 -14.78 13.94 -4.49
N LYS A 216 -15.60 13.98 -5.56
CA LYS A 216 -16.01 12.79 -6.32
C LYS A 216 -15.10 12.45 -7.48
N HIS A 217 -13.89 12.98 -7.50
CA HIS A 217 -12.92 12.61 -8.54
C HIS A 217 -12.54 11.13 -8.40
N PRO A 218 -12.48 10.34 -9.49
CA PRO A 218 -12.17 8.90 -9.42
C PRO A 218 -10.91 8.56 -8.63
N VAL A 219 -9.87 9.39 -8.69
CA VAL A 219 -8.63 9.21 -7.89
C VAL A 219 -8.93 9.23 -6.38
N ASN A 220 -9.74 10.18 -5.90
CA ASN A 220 -10.12 10.26 -4.50
C ASN A 220 -11.09 9.13 -4.10
N LEU A 221 -12.03 8.76 -4.99
CA LEU A 221 -12.91 7.60 -4.76
C LEU A 221 -12.12 6.28 -4.69
N ALA A 222 -11.07 6.12 -5.51
CA ALA A 222 -10.20 4.94 -5.47
C ALA A 222 -9.40 4.84 -4.16
N TYR A 223 -9.00 5.96 -3.58
CA TYR A 223 -8.40 5.97 -2.24
C TYR A 223 -9.39 5.53 -1.17
N GLU A 224 -10.61 6.04 -1.20
CA GLU A 224 -11.68 5.64 -0.28
C GLU A 224 -12.04 4.14 -0.42
N ALA A 225 -12.03 3.61 -1.65
CA ALA A 225 -12.16 2.18 -1.89
C ALA A 225 -10.98 1.35 -1.33
N ALA A 226 -9.77 1.91 -1.38
CA ALA A 226 -8.56 1.25 -0.85
C ALA A 226 -8.50 1.24 0.69
N THR A 227 -9.27 2.09 1.36
CA THR A 227 -9.35 2.24 2.82
C THR A 227 -10.76 1.93 3.36
N ALA A 228 -11.53 1.14 2.62
CA ALA A 228 -12.90 0.80 2.96
C ALA A 228 -13.01 0.06 4.31
N ASP A 229 -12.02 -0.77 4.64
CA ASP A 229 -11.85 -1.49 5.90
C ASP A 229 -11.60 -0.55 7.11
N LEU A 230 -10.99 0.61 6.86
CA LEU A 230 -10.71 1.63 7.89
C LEU A 230 -11.86 2.63 8.08
N ASN A 231 -12.90 2.56 7.26
CA ASN A 231 -14.00 3.52 7.20
C ASN A 231 -13.55 4.97 6.93
N ASP A 232 -12.45 5.15 6.23
CA ASP A 232 -12.05 6.47 5.75
C ASP A 232 -13.06 6.98 4.72
N ILE A 233 -13.51 8.22 4.88
CA ILE A 233 -14.45 8.91 4.00
C ILE A 233 -13.84 10.25 3.63
N ASN A 234 -13.73 10.50 2.33
CA ASN A 234 -13.30 11.80 1.85
C ASN A 234 -14.36 12.86 2.10
N MET A 235 -13.93 14.04 2.54
CA MET A 235 -14.80 15.19 2.77
C MET A 235 -14.09 16.49 2.44
N ILE A 236 -14.86 17.54 2.25
CA ILE A 236 -14.30 18.89 2.17
C ILE A 236 -13.78 19.26 3.56
N ASP A 237 -12.56 19.81 3.63
CA ASP A 237 -11.99 20.34 4.85
C ASP A 237 -12.69 21.66 5.21
N PRO A 238 -13.57 21.68 6.24
CA PRO A 238 -14.33 22.88 6.57
C PRO A 238 -13.46 23.96 7.20
N PHE A 239 -12.38 23.56 7.90
CA PHE A 239 -11.45 24.49 8.54
C PHE A 239 -10.60 25.23 7.50
N HIS A 240 -10.18 24.51 6.43
CA HIS A 240 -9.43 25.12 5.34
C HIS A 240 -10.30 26.10 4.55
N LEU A 241 -11.53 25.69 4.26
CA LEU A 241 -12.51 26.54 3.60
C LEU A 241 -12.80 27.83 4.42
N GLU A 242 -12.98 27.70 5.73
CA GLU A 242 -13.21 28.84 6.63
C GLU A 242 -11.99 29.78 6.70
N ALA A 243 -10.78 29.22 6.81
CA ALA A 243 -9.56 30.01 7.00
C ALA A 243 -9.07 30.71 5.73
N TYR A 244 -9.29 30.12 4.55
CA TYR A 244 -8.69 30.54 3.29
C TYR A 244 -9.66 30.79 2.15
N GLY A 245 -10.92 30.38 2.28
CA GLY A 245 -11.91 30.40 1.18
C GLY A 245 -11.64 29.39 0.08
N GLU A 246 -10.73 28.43 0.31
CA GLU A 246 -10.32 27.42 -0.65
C GLU A 246 -10.91 26.07 -0.31
N THR A 247 -11.42 25.37 -1.34
CA THR A 247 -11.95 24.00 -1.20
C THR A 247 -10.83 22.99 -1.34
N THR A 248 -10.60 22.21 -0.29
CA THR A 248 -9.67 21.08 -0.28
C THR A 248 -10.35 19.82 0.18
N VAL A 249 -9.88 18.68 -0.32
CA VAL A 249 -10.38 17.34 0.08
C VAL A 249 -9.43 16.76 1.13
N ASN A 250 -10.01 16.35 2.26
CA ASN A 250 -9.29 15.61 3.29
C ASN A 250 -10.15 14.40 3.72
N TYR A 251 -9.70 13.57 4.64
CA TYR A 251 -10.53 12.48 5.13
C TYR A 251 -11.05 12.74 6.55
N ASN A 252 -12.20 12.14 6.85
CA ASN A 252 -12.96 12.39 8.07
C ASN A 252 -12.13 12.35 9.35
N ARG A 253 -11.23 11.37 9.52
CA ARG A 253 -10.44 11.22 10.75
C ARG A 253 -9.53 12.42 11.04
N ASP A 254 -8.94 13.03 10.02
CA ASP A 254 -8.09 14.21 10.22
C ASP A 254 -8.93 15.45 10.49
N VAL A 255 -10.09 15.57 9.83
CA VAL A 255 -11.02 16.68 10.07
C VAL A 255 -11.63 16.59 11.48
N GLU A 256 -12.06 15.42 11.90
CA GLU A 256 -12.68 15.19 13.23
C GLU A 256 -11.70 15.40 14.39
N ILE A 257 -10.42 15.03 14.23
CA ILE A 257 -9.42 15.17 15.28
C ILE A 257 -8.81 16.59 15.34
N PHE A 258 -8.91 17.38 14.26
CA PHE A 258 -8.26 18.67 14.17
C PHE A 258 -8.55 19.64 15.32
N PRO A 259 -9.81 19.80 15.83
CA PRO A 259 -10.08 20.67 16.98
C PRO A 259 -9.26 20.29 18.23
N VAL A 260 -9.06 18.99 18.47
CA VAL A 260 -8.23 18.50 19.57
C VAL A 260 -6.77 18.85 19.35
N LEU A 261 -6.26 18.62 18.13
CA LEU A 261 -4.89 18.94 17.75
C LEU A 261 -4.61 20.44 17.82
N ASN A 262 -5.54 21.25 17.31
CA ASN A 262 -5.45 22.71 17.36
C ASN A 262 -5.31 23.20 18.80
N THR A 263 -6.13 22.67 19.72
CA THR A 263 -6.05 23.00 21.16
C THR A 263 -4.71 22.56 21.76
N ILE A 264 -4.17 21.39 21.37
CA ILE A 264 -2.85 20.95 21.83
C ILE A 264 -1.76 21.92 21.33
N PHE A 265 -1.79 22.33 20.06
CA PHE A 265 -0.83 23.29 19.50
C PHE A 265 -0.93 24.65 20.19
N GLU A 266 -2.14 25.18 20.40
CA GLU A 266 -2.36 26.44 21.15
C GLU A 266 -1.75 26.37 22.54
N LYS A 267 -1.91 25.27 23.24
CA LYS A 267 -1.33 25.07 24.58
C LYS A 267 0.19 24.92 24.58
N ILE A 268 0.77 24.35 23.53
CA ILE A 268 2.23 24.22 23.38
C ILE A 268 2.85 25.55 22.98
N TYR A 269 2.30 26.24 21.97
CA TYR A 269 2.94 27.40 21.34
C TYR A 269 2.36 28.75 21.78
N GLY A 270 1.23 28.79 22.48
CA GLY A 270 0.43 29.99 22.76
C GLY A 270 -0.58 30.28 21.64
N GLU A 271 -0.24 30.02 20.38
CA GLU A 271 -1.10 30.12 19.20
C GLU A 271 -0.80 28.95 18.29
N SER A 272 -1.84 28.37 17.68
CA SER A 272 -1.65 27.27 16.73
C SER A 272 -1.03 27.77 15.43
N PRO A 273 0.06 27.14 14.96
CA PRO A 273 0.65 27.45 13.65
C PRO A 273 -0.16 26.91 12.47
N TYR A 274 -1.24 26.16 12.73
CA TYR A 274 -2.09 25.48 11.74
C TYR A 274 -3.53 25.94 11.88
N LYS A 275 -4.17 26.26 10.76
CA LYS A 275 -5.58 26.65 10.71
C LYS A 275 -6.51 25.55 10.24
N SER A 276 -5.94 24.47 9.70
CA SER A 276 -6.70 23.33 9.17
C SER A 276 -5.87 22.04 9.20
N PRO A 277 -6.51 20.84 9.12
CA PRO A 277 -5.80 19.60 8.89
C PRO A 277 -4.97 19.62 7.60
N THR A 278 -5.44 20.28 6.54
CA THR A 278 -4.68 20.47 5.30
C THR A 278 -3.38 21.24 5.53
N ASP A 279 -3.38 22.25 6.40
CA ASP A 279 -2.15 22.99 6.76
C ASP A 279 -1.10 22.12 7.46
N MET A 280 -1.52 21.11 8.20
CA MET A 280 -0.60 20.18 8.85
C MET A 280 0.06 19.24 7.85
N GLY A 281 -0.58 18.99 6.71
CA GLY A 281 -0.13 18.05 5.72
C GLY A 281 0.95 18.58 4.77
N VAL A 282 1.63 17.66 4.09
CA VAL A 282 2.52 17.92 2.94
C VAL A 282 2.09 17.00 1.81
N ASN A 283 1.44 17.55 0.78
CA ASN A 283 0.92 16.78 -0.36
C ASN A 283 0.94 17.63 -1.64
N MET A 284 1.89 17.37 -2.51
CA MET A 284 2.03 18.05 -3.82
C MET A 284 1.51 17.19 -4.98
N ALA A 285 0.91 16.02 -4.71
CA ALA A 285 0.54 15.07 -5.76
C ALA A 285 -0.41 15.67 -6.80
N GLY A 286 -1.42 16.42 -6.38
CA GLY A 286 -2.37 17.00 -7.32
C GLY A 286 -1.78 18.02 -8.32
N ASN A 287 -0.65 18.66 -7.96
CA ASN A 287 0.06 19.59 -8.84
C ASN A 287 0.92 18.87 -9.92
N CYS A 288 1.01 17.56 -9.83
CA CYS A 288 1.86 16.74 -10.68
C CYS A 288 1.06 15.82 -11.64
N ILE A 289 -0.27 15.91 -11.63
CA ILE A 289 -1.12 15.29 -12.63
C ILE A 289 -0.94 16.05 -13.95
N CYS A 290 -0.47 15.35 -14.99
CA CYS A 290 -0.24 15.90 -16.32
C CYS A 290 -1.28 15.42 -17.36
N ASP A 291 -2.01 14.33 -17.06
CA ASP A 291 -3.10 13.82 -17.84
C ASP A 291 -4.19 13.28 -16.93
N ASP A 292 -5.19 14.10 -16.69
CA ASP A 292 -6.29 13.81 -15.77
C ASP A 292 -7.13 12.61 -16.22
N GLU A 293 -7.37 12.48 -17.54
CA GLU A 293 -8.17 11.36 -18.06
C GLU A 293 -7.47 10.02 -17.89
N ALA A 294 -6.15 9.96 -18.04
CA ALA A 294 -5.37 8.77 -17.75
C ALA A 294 -5.48 8.36 -16.25
N CYS A 295 -5.45 9.35 -15.35
CA CYS A 295 -5.61 9.09 -13.92
C CYS A 295 -7.05 8.66 -13.57
N ARG A 296 -8.06 9.24 -14.20
CA ARG A 296 -9.47 8.84 -14.05
C ARG A 296 -9.70 7.40 -14.45
N GLU A 297 -9.23 7.02 -15.64
CA GLU A 297 -9.42 5.66 -16.15
C GLU A 297 -8.69 4.63 -15.27
N ALA A 298 -7.43 4.89 -14.90
CA ALA A 298 -6.67 4.04 -14.00
C ALA A 298 -7.36 3.87 -12.64
N SER A 299 -7.92 4.95 -12.10
CA SER A 299 -8.65 4.93 -10.83
C SER A 299 -9.95 4.15 -10.88
N LYS A 300 -10.71 4.25 -11.98
CA LYS A 300 -11.90 3.43 -12.22
C LYS A 300 -11.55 1.94 -12.21
N GLN A 301 -10.47 1.55 -12.90
CA GLN A 301 -9.98 0.16 -12.89
C GLN A 301 -9.55 -0.30 -11.50
N GLU A 302 -8.93 0.58 -10.69
CA GLU A 302 -8.56 0.25 -9.31
C GLU A 302 -9.80 0.07 -8.40
N ILE A 303 -10.85 0.89 -8.54
CA ILE A 303 -12.10 0.73 -7.78
C ILE A 303 -12.74 -0.63 -8.09
N ILE A 304 -12.85 -1.01 -9.37
CA ILE A 304 -13.37 -2.32 -9.78
C ILE A 304 -12.51 -3.45 -9.22
N ARG A 305 -11.19 -3.30 -9.24
CA ARG A 305 -10.28 -4.30 -8.66
C ARG A 305 -10.51 -4.48 -7.16
N ARG A 306 -10.68 -3.38 -6.41
CA ARG A 306 -11.00 -3.40 -4.98
C ARG A 306 -12.34 -4.06 -4.69
N TYR A 307 -13.32 -3.86 -5.56
CA TYR A 307 -14.62 -4.51 -5.44
C TYR A 307 -14.49 -6.03 -5.52
N PHE A 308 -13.78 -6.56 -6.52
CA PHE A 308 -13.52 -8.00 -6.62
C PHE A 308 -12.70 -8.53 -5.44
N ASP A 309 -11.70 -7.78 -4.96
CA ASP A 309 -10.93 -8.16 -3.76
C ASP A 309 -11.86 -8.30 -2.55
N ALA A 310 -12.79 -7.35 -2.33
CA ALA A 310 -13.75 -7.39 -1.23
C ALA A 310 -14.74 -8.56 -1.36
N LEU A 311 -15.25 -8.83 -2.58
CA LEU A 311 -16.12 -9.98 -2.82
C LEU A 311 -15.40 -11.31 -2.53
N ASN A 312 -14.15 -11.45 -2.97
CA ASN A 312 -13.34 -12.64 -2.68
C ASN A 312 -13.05 -12.79 -1.18
N ALA A 313 -12.75 -11.69 -0.49
CA ALA A 313 -12.56 -11.68 0.95
C ALA A 313 -13.84 -12.06 1.71
N LEU A 314 -15.00 -11.59 1.24
CA LEU A 314 -16.32 -11.95 1.77
C LEU A 314 -16.61 -13.45 1.57
N ALA A 315 -16.38 -13.98 0.38
CA ALA A 315 -16.57 -15.41 0.09
C ALA A 315 -15.65 -16.32 0.93
N LYS A 316 -14.45 -15.83 1.28
CA LYS A 316 -13.52 -16.50 2.21
C LYS A 316 -13.88 -16.30 3.69
N GLY A 317 -14.89 -15.49 4.02
CA GLY A 317 -15.27 -15.15 5.40
C GLY A 317 -14.26 -14.28 6.14
N SER A 318 -13.39 -13.56 5.44
CA SER A 318 -12.32 -12.73 6.02
C SER A 318 -12.70 -11.25 6.16
N THR A 319 -13.83 -10.82 5.58
CA THR A 319 -14.37 -9.46 5.73
C THR A 319 -15.89 -9.48 5.86
N SER A 320 -16.49 -8.30 6.09
CA SER A 320 -17.95 -8.13 6.20
C SER A 320 -18.55 -7.66 4.88
N GLU A 321 -19.84 -7.94 4.70
CA GLU A 321 -20.63 -7.46 3.54
C GLU A 321 -20.61 -5.93 3.40
N LYS A 322 -20.48 -5.19 4.51
CA LYS A 322 -20.43 -3.72 4.53
C LYS A 322 -19.28 -3.16 3.70
N GLU A 323 -18.13 -3.82 3.67
CA GLU A 323 -16.99 -3.38 2.89
C GLU A 323 -17.28 -3.46 1.39
N ALA A 324 -17.80 -4.59 0.92
CA ALA A 324 -18.19 -4.76 -0.47
C ALA A 324 -19.29 -3.76 -0.90
N GLN A 325 -20.32 -3.57 -0.06
CA GLN A 325 -21.40 -2.59 -0.29
C GLN A 325 -20.88 -1.15 -0.37
N LYS A 326 -19.91 -0.78 0.49
CA LYS A 326 -19.26 0.54 0.44
C LYS A 326 -18.55 0.75 -0.91
N ILE A 327 -17.79 -0.24 -1.37
CA ILE A 327 -17.06 -0.13 -2.66
C ILE A 327 -18.04 -0.09 -3.83
N GLU A 328 -19.14 -0.85 -3.78
CA GLU A 328 -20.21 -0.80 -4.78
C GLU A 328 -20.84 0.60 -4.86
N LEU A 329 -21.07 1.25 -3.71
CA LEU A 329 -21.54 2.64 -3.68
C LEU A 329 -20.53 3.59 -4.36
N LEU A 330 -19.22 3.41 -4.12
CA LEU A 330 -18.18 4.20 -4.77
C LEU A 330 -18.13 3.96 -6.29
N MET A 331 -18.37 2.72 -6.75
CA MET A 331 -18.52 2.41 -8.17
C MET A 331 -19.70 3.19 -8.78
N ASN A 332 -20.87 3.18 -8.11
CA ASN A 332 -22.04 3.94 -8.55
C ASN A 332 -21.75 5.44 -8.60
N MET A 333 -21.04 6.00 -7.61
CA MET A 333 -20.62 7.40 -7.60
C MET A 333 -19.64 7.75 -8.73
N ALA A 334 -18.78 6.81 -9.11
CA ALA A 334 -17.85 6.94 -10.23
C ALA A 334 -18.52 6.69 -11.60
N GLY A 335 -19.78 6.22 -11.62
CA GLY A 335 -20.51 5.87 -12.85
C GLY A 335 -19.91 4.67 -13.59
N ILE A 336 -19.43 3.67 -12.87
CA ILE A 336 -18.77 2.48 -13.42
C ILE A 336 -19.43 1.18 -12.94
N THR A 337 -19.24 0.13 -13.72
CA THR A 337 -19.67 -1.23 -13.46
C THR A 337 -18.50 -2.19 -13.63
N VAL A 338 -18.63 -3.45 -13.22
CA VAL A 338 -17.59 -4.48 -13.41
C VAL A 338 -17.28 -4.72 -14.88
N THR A 339 -18.23 -4.43 -15.80
CA THR A 339 -18.06 -4.61 -17.25
C THR A 339 -17.16 -3.55 -17.90
N ASP A 340 -16.89 -2.43 -17.22
CA ASP A 340 -15.89 -1.45 -17.65
C ASP A 340 -14.46 -1.99 -17.58
N ARG A 341 -14.29 -3.14 -16.94
CA ARG A 341 -13.06 -3.94 -16.99
C ARG A 341 -13.20 -5.02 -18.08
N LYS A 342 -12.74 -4.74 -19.29
CA LYS A 342 -12.93 -5.57 -20.50
C LYS A 342 -12.57 -7.05 -20.32
N VAL A 343 -11.53 -7.33 -19.54
CA VAL A 343 -11.08 -8.70 -19.26
C VAL A 343 -12.12 -9.53 -18.49
N VAL A 344 -13.02 -8.89 -17.72
CA VAL A 344 -14.14 -9.55 -17.03
C VAL A 344 -15.07 -10.18 -18.07
N ILE A 345 -15.54 -9.37 -19.04
CA ILE A 345 -16.42 -9.85 -20.09
C ILE A 345 -15.79 -11.03 -20.83
N LYS A 346 -14.51 -10.87 -21.24
CA LYS A 346 -13.82 -11.89 -22.06
C LYS A 346 -13.53 -13.19 -21.30
N ALA A 347 -13.26 -13.12 -20.00
CA ALA A 347 -13.08 -14.31 -19.17
C ALA A 347 -14.41 -15.05 -19.01
N LEU A 348 -15.52 -14.33 -18.74
CA LEU A 348 -16.84 -14.94 -18.57
C LEU A 348 -17.41 -15.48 -19.89
N GLU A 349 -17.25 -14.78 -21.02
CA GLU A 349 -17.59 -15.30 -22.35
C GLU A 349 -16.84 -16.60 -22.63
N ARG A 350 -15.53 -16.64 -22.38
CA ARG A 350 -14.70 -17.83 -22.59
C ARG A 350 -15.10 -18.98 -21.67
N ALA A 351 -15.43 -18.71 -20.41
CA ALA A 351 -15.92 -19.72 -19.48
C ALA A 351 -17.23 -20.36 -19.98
N LYS A 352 -18.15 -19.52 -20.45
CA LYS A 352 -19.44 -19.99 -21.03
C LYS A 352 -19.24 -20.82 -22.31
N GLU A 353 -18.36 -20.39 -23.22
CA GLU A 353 -18.04 -21.11 -24.46
C GLU A 353 -17.46 -22.50 -24.23
N THR A 354 -16.69 -22.67 -23.16
CA THR A 354 -15.92 -23.90 -22.90
C THR A 354 -16.48 -24.73 -21.76
N ASP A 355 -17.62 -24.31 -21.19
CA ASP A 355 -18.29 -24.94 -20.06
C ASP A 355 -17.32 -25.29 -18.90
N GLY A 356 -16.50 -24.30 -18.53
CA GLY A 356 -15.51 -24.49 -17.47
C GLY A 356 -14.71 -23.22 -17.15
N PRO A 357 -13.89 -23.23 -16.10
CA PRO A 357 -13.14 -22.05 -15.69
C PRO A 357 -12.24 -21.51 -16.80
N ALA A 358 -12.26 -20.19 -16.96
CA ALA A 358 -11.48 -19.46 -17.94
C ALA A 358 -10.87 -18.19 -17.34
N ALA A 359 -9.90 -17.64 -18.03
CA ALA A 359 -9.21 -16.42 -17.67
C ALA A 359 -8.93 -15.57 -18.91
N ALA A 360 -8.79 -14.25 -18.72
CA ALA A 360 -8.43 -13.32 -19.77
C ALA A 360 -7.37 -12.32 -19.29
N LEU A 361 -6.50 -11.86 -20.19
CA LEU A 361 -5.50 -10.81 -19.93
C LEU A 361 -5.47 -9.85 -21.10
N GLU A 362 -5.51 -8.54 -20.82
CA GLU A 362 -5.35 -7.46 -21.76
C GLU A 362 -3.87 -7.04 -21.81
N LEU A 363 -3.26 -7.15 -22.99
CA LEU A 363 -1.91 -6.68 -23.27
C LEU A 363 -1.87 -5.16 -23.37
N ARG A 364 -0.68 -4.57 -23.29
CA ARG A 364 -0.46 -3.12 -23.39
C ARG A 364 -0.94 -2.51 -24.73
N ASP A 365 -1.04 -3.31 -25.78
CA ASP A 365 -1.55 -2.92 -27.10
C ASP A 365 -3.08 -3.07 -27.24
N GLY A 366 -3.77 -3.48 -26.19
CA GLY A 366 -5.22 -3.64 -26.13
C GLY A 366 -5.73 -5.00 -26.62
N ARG A 367 -4.87 -5.91 -27.08
CA ARG A 367 -5.28 -7.29 -27.42
C ARG A 367 -5.63 -8.04 -26.15
N ILE A 368 -6.73 -8.79 -26.17
CA ILE A 368 -7.15 -9.63 -25.04
C ILE A 368 -6.91 -11.09 -25.41
N ILE A 369 -6.11 -11.77 -24.59
CA ILE A 369 -5.79 -13.18 -24.71
C ILE A 369 -6.56 -13.94 -23.65
N THR A 370 -7.08 -15.13 -24.00
CA THR A 370 -7.82 -15.97 -23.06
C THR A 370 -7.10 -17.31 -22.84
N GLY A 371 -7.37 -17.90 -21.68
CA GLY A 371 -7.00 -19.26 -21.33
C GLY A 371 -8.18 -19.98 -20.71
N LYS A 372 -8.28 -21.30 -20.91
CA LYS A 372 -9.30 -22.15 -20.30
C LYS A 372 -8.66 -23.29 -19.52
N THR A 373 -9.38 -23.83 -18.57
CA THR A 373 -8.99 -25.05 -17.89
C THR A 373 -8.94 -26.24 -18.86
N THR A 374 -7.91 -27.06 -18.75
CA THR A 374 -7.71 -28.28 -19.50
C THR A 374 -7.42 -29.46 -18.54
N ASN A 375 -7.21 -30.64 -19.04
CA ASN A 375 -6.77 -31.80 -18.22
C ASN A 375 -5.35 -31.61 -17.65
N LEU A 376 -4.52 -30.75 -18.29
CA LEU A 376 -3.13 -30.53 -17.92
C LEU A 376 -2.95 -29.25 -17.07
N LEU A 377 -3.70 -28.23 -17.38
CA LEU A 377 -3.46 -26.84 -16.86
C LEU A 377 -4.73 -26.23 -16.28
N GLY A 378 -4.60 -25.50 -15.18
CA GLY A 378 -5.63 -24.57 -14.75
C GLY A 378 -5.78 -23.36 -15.70
N ALA A 379 -6.91 -22.66 -15.65
CA ALA A 379 -7.20 -21.53 -16.54
C ALA A 379 -6.13 -20.43 -16.50
N SER A 380 -5.64 -20.09 -15.32
CA SER A 380 -4.58 -19.09 -15.10
C SER A 380 -3.24 -19.52 -15.72
N ALA A 381 -2.88 -20.79 -15.58
CA ALA A 381 -1.66 -21.36 -16.16
C ALA A 381 -1.73 -21.41 -17.68
N ALA A 382 -2.88 -21.81 -18.24
CA ALA A 382 -3.13 -21.82 -19.68
C ALA A 382 -3.11 -20.40 -20.25
N LEU A 383 -3.74 -19.43 -19.57
CA LEU A 383 -3.69 -18.01 -19.93
C LEU A 383 -2.24 -17.52 -20.01
N LEU A 384 -1.43 -17.79 -18.97
CA LEU A 384 -0.04 -17.33 -18.91
C LEU A 384 0.77 -17.86 -20.10
N LEU A 385 0.68 -19.12 -20.43
CA LEU A 385 1.37 -19.70 -21.60
C LEU A 385 0.88 -19.08 -22.91
N ASN A 386 -0.43 -18.91 -23.09
CA ASN A 386 -0.99 -18.30 -24.29
C ASN A 386 -0.50 -16.86 -24.48
N VAL A 387 -0.46 -16.08 -23.41
CA VAL A 387 0.04 -14.70 -23.43
C VAL A 387 1.52 -14.66 -23.81
N LEU A 388 2.36 -15.50 -23.20
CA LEU A 388 3.79 -15.56 -23.52
C LEU A 388 4.05 -15.98 -24.96
N LYS A 389 3.24 -16.92 -25.51
CA LYS A 389 3.31 -17.30 -26.94
C LYS A 389 2.97 -16.13 -27.85
N VAL A 390 1.89 -15.41 -27.57
CA VAL A 390 1.48 -14.23 -28.36
C VAL A 390 2.54 -13.15 -28.34
N LEU A 391 3.11 -12.83 -27.18
CA LEU A 391 4.17 -11.84 -27.03
C LEU A 391 5.46 -12.25 -27.76
N ALA A 392 5.76 -13.54 -27.79
CA ALA A 392 6.92 -14.10 -28.48
C ALA A 392 6.70 -14.30 -29.99
N GLY A 393 5.49 -14.05 -30.51
CA GLY A 393 5.15 -14.33 -31.93
C GLY A 393 5.15 -15.82 -32.27
N ILE A 394 4.87 -16.69 -31.28
CA ILE A 394 4.83 -18.15 -31.45
C ILE A 394 3.40 -18.55 -31.79
N ASP A 395 3.25 -19.44 -32.78
CA ASP A 395 1.97 -20.00 -33.17
C ASP A 395 1.24 -20.68 -32.02
N HIS A 396 -0.09 -20.52 -31.95
CA HIS A 396 -0.92 -21.04 -30.87
C HIS A 396 -0.81 -22.56 -30.72
N GLU A 397 -0.73 -23.31 -31.82
CA GLU A 397 -0.65 -24.77 -31.83
C GLU A 397 0.72 -25.31 -31.41
N THR A 398 1.74 -24.46 -31.36
CA THR A 398 3.10 -24.85 -30.96
C THR A 398 3.16 -25.20 -29.47
N HIS A 399 3.59 -26.41 -29.14
CA HIS A 399 3.85 -26.81 -27.75
C HIS A 399 5.23 -26.32 -27.30
N ILE A 400 5.26 -25.29 -26.43
CA ILE A 400 6.50 -24.77 -25.81
C ILE A 400 6.92 -25.58 -24.58
N ILE A 401 5.98 -26.32 -24.00
CA ILE A 401 6.21 -27.38 -22.99
C ILE A 401 5.57 -28.62 -23.54
N SER A 402 6.32 -29.73 -23.63
CA SER A 402 5.75 -30.96 -24.11
C SER A 402 4.87 -31.63 -23.05
N PRO A 403 3.80 -32.37 -23.47
CA PRO A 403 2.98 -33.14 -22.54
C PRO A 403 3.79 -34.15 -21.70
N GLU A 404 4.84 -34.71 -22.27
CA GLU A 404 5.77 -35.65 -21.60
C GLU A 404 6.56 -34.98 -20.46
N SER A 405 6.74 -33.65 -20.52
CA SER A 405 7.36 -32.88 -19.44
C SER A 405 6.36 -32.57 -18.33
N ILE A 406 5.06 -32.45 -18.64
CA ILE A 406 4.00 -32.13 -17.70
C ILE A 406 3.56 -33.37 -16.89
N GLU A 407 3.47 -34.52 -17.54
CA GLU A 407 2.99 -35.77 -16.92
C GLU A 407 3.76 -36.20 -15.66
N PRO A 408 5.12 -36.15 -15.60
CA PRO A 408 5.86 -36.45 -14.38
C PRO A 408 5.53 -35.51 -13.23
N ILE A 409 5.27 -34.20 -13.51
CA ILE A 409 4.88 -33.22 -12.49
C ILE A 409 3.50 -33.56 -11.93
N GLN A 410 2.55 -33.94 -12.79
CA GLN A 410 1.22 -34.41 -12.36
C GLN A 410 1.31 -35.67 -11.50
N LYS A 411 2.15 -36.65 -11.89
CA LYS A 411 2.41 -37.87 -11.10
C LYS A 411 2.99 -37.52 -9.72
N LEU A 412 4.00 -36.69 -9.67
CA LEU A 412 4.55 -36.18 -8.40
C LEU A 412 3.45 -35.57 -7.52
N LYS A 413 2.66 -34.67 -8.09
CA LYS A 413 1.60 -33.95 -7.40
C LYS A 413 0.53 -34.85 -6.83
N VAL A 414 0.02 -35.81 -7.64
CA VAL A 414 -1.09 -36.66 -7.24
C VAL A 414 -0.61 -37.86 -6.40
N TYR A 415 0.41 -38.61 -6.86
CA TYR A 415 0.81 -39.86 -6.19
C TYR A 415 1.66 -39.64 -4.95
N TYR A 416 2.62 -38.70 -5.00
CA TYR A 416 3.55 -38.49 -3.89
C TYR A 416 3.07 -37.42 -2.93
N LEU A 417 2.57 -36.27 -3.45
CA LEU A 417 2.13 -35.14 -2.62
C LEU A 417 0.63 -35.19 -2.26
N LYS A 418 -0.10 -36.24 -2.77
CA LYS A 418 -1.52 -36.48 -2.46
C LYS A 418 -2.45 -35.32 -2.80
N SER A 419 -2.10 -34.49 -3.78
CA SER A 419 -3.00 -33.46 -4.27
C SER A 419 -4.21 -34.07 -4.97
N LYS A 420 -5.40 -33.51 -4.73
CA LYS A 420 -6.62 -33.88 -5.42
C LYS A 420 -6.72 -33.27 -6.83
N ASN A 421 -5.99 -32.17 -7.08
CA ASN A 421 -5.99 -31.47 -8.36
C ASN A 421 -4.75 -31.86 -9.18
N PRO A 422 -4.87 -32.58 -10.32
CA PRO A 422 -3.74 -32.94 -11.16
C PRO A 422 -3.23 -31.79 -12.03
N ARG A 423 -4.04 -30.75 -12.25
CA ARG A 423 -3.71 -29.64 -13.14
C ARG A 423 -2.56 -28.82 -12.57
N LEU A 424 -1.67 -28.36 -13.43
CA LEU A 424 -0.57 -27.52 -13.03
C LEU A 424 -1.05 -26.10 -12.72
N HIS A 425 -0.53 -25.54 -11.63
CA HIS A 425 -0.62 -24.12 -11.26
C HIS A 425 0.40 -23.28 -12.02
N THR A 426 0.33 -21.98 -11.89
CA THR A 426 1.20 -21.04 -12.63
C THR A 426 2.67 -21.19 -12.28
N ASP A 427 3.03 -21.46 -11.02
CA ASP A 427 4.43 -21.69 -10.60
C ASP A 427 4.99 -22.99 -11.20
N GLU A 428 4.21 -24.08 -11.17
CA GLU A 428 4.59 -25.37 -11.74
C GLU A 428 4.81 -25.27 -13.26
N VAL A 429 3.95 -24.50 -13.94
CA VAL A 429 4.07 -24.23 -15.38
C VAL A 429 5.31 -23.37 -15.70
N LEU A 430 5.63 -22.36 -14.89
CA LEU A 430 6.83 -21.54 -15.08
C LEU A 430 8.11 -22.37 -14.86
N ILE A 431 8.12 -23.29 -13.89
CA ILE A 431 9.24 -24.21 -13.68
C ILE A 431 9.39 -25.14 -14.90
N ALA A 432 8.28 -25.74 -15.39
CA ALA A 432 8.31 -26.59 -16.56
C ALA A 432 8.78 -25.82 -17.82
N LEU A 433 8.33 -24.58 -18.02
CA LEU A 433 8.75 -23.72 -19.11
C LEU A 433 10.26 -23.37 -18.99
N SER A 434 10.73 -23.04 -17.79
CA SER A 434 12.15 -22.76 -17.54
C SER A 434 13.05 -23.95 -17.84
N THR A 435 12.62 -25.15 -17.45
CA THR A 435 13.34 -26.41 -17.75
C THR A 435 13.34 -26.67 -19.26
N SER A 436 12.21 -26.49 -19.94
CA SER A 436 12.09 -26.66 -21.39
C SER A 436 12.95 -25.66 -22.16
N ALA A 437 13.13 -24.43 -21.64
CA ALA A 437 13.94 -23.39 -22.24
C ALA A 437 15.43 -23.75 -22.37
N ALA A 438 15.91 -24.76 -21.65
CA ALA A 438 17.28 -25.25 -21.77
C ALA A 438 17.57 -25.83 -23.17
N THR A 439 16.58 -26.53 -23.75
CA THR A 439 16.71 -27.24 -25.05
C THR A 439 15.80 -26.71 -26.14
N ASN A 440 14.71 -26.01 -25.78
CA ASN A 440 13.72 -25.49 -26.73
C ASN A 440 13.88 -23.96 -26.90
N PRO A 441 14.34 -23.45 -28.08
CA PRO A 441 14.51 -22.03 -28.32
C PRO A 441 13.20 -21.22 -28.21
N GLN A 442 12.06 -21.81 -28.58
CA GLN A 442 10.75 -21.14 -28.47
C GLN A 442 10.31 -21.01 -27.02
N ALA A 443 10.54 -22.01 -26.18
CA ALA A 443 10.31 -21.92 -24.75
C ALA A 443 11.17 -20.83 -24.10
N ARG A 444 12.44 -20.70 -24.54
CA ARG A 444 13.34 -19.62 -24.09
C ARG A 444 12.84 -18.24 -24.52
N LEU A 445 12.37 -18.10 -25.76
CA LEU A 445 11.81 -16.86 -26.27
C LEU A 445 10.53 -16.47 -25.51
N ALA A 446 9.64 -17.42 -25.26
CA ALA A 446 8.43 -17.20 -24.45
C ALA A 446 8.77 -16.78 -23.04
N LEU A 447 9.72 -17.45 -22.37
CA LEU A 447 10.14 -17.12 -20.99
C LEU A 447 10.70 -15.69 -20.88
N SER A 448 11.42 -15.22 -21.92
CA SER A 448 11.97 -13.86 -21.96
C SER A 448 10.90 -12.76 -22.01
N GLN A 449 9.64 -13.11 -22.30
CA GLN A 449 8.52 -12.15 -22.37
C GLN A 449 7.88 -11.87 -21.00
N LEU A 450 8.27 -12.55 -19.93
CA LEU A 450 7.67 -12.35 -18.59
C LEU A 450 7.65 -10.89 -18.12
N PRO A 451 8.68 -10.05 -18.36
CA PRO A 451 8.67 -8.64 -17.95
C PRO A 451 7.58 -7.81 -18.64
N GLU A 452 7.11 -8.22 -19.84
CA GLU A 452 6.07 -7.51 -20.58
C GLU A 452 4.67 -7.63 -19.94
N LEU A 453 4.51 -8.53 -18.97
CA LEU A 453 3.25 -8.73 -18.24
C LEU A 453 3.00 -7.63 -17.19
N ALA A 454 4.03 -6.92 -16.77
CA ALA A 454 3.90 -5.92 -15.71
C ALA A 454 2.90 -4.81 -16.10
N GLY A 455 1.92 -4.59 -15.20
CA GLY A 455 0.83 -3.63 -15.40
C GLY A 455 -0.32 -4.10 -16.27
N CYS A 456 -0.26 -5.30 -16.88
CA CYS A 456 -1.39 -5.88 -17.63
C CYS A 456 -2.58 -6.17 -16.71
N GLN A 457 -3.80 -6.02 -17.25
CA GLN A 457 -5.04 -6.33 -16.55
C GLN A 457 -5.43 -7.80 -16.80
N ALA A 458 -5.82 -8.53 -15.77
CA ALA A 458 -6.30 -9.91 -15.90
C ALA A 458 -7.55 -10.16 -15.05
N HIS A 459 -8.35 -11.15 -15.49
CA HIS A 459 -9.51 -11.62 -14.75
C HIS A 459 -9.70 -13.12 -14.91
N THR A 460 -10.21 -13.77 -13.87
CA THR A 460 -10.55 -15.20 -13.88
C THR A 460 -12.01 -15.41 -13.47
N SER A 461 -12.68 -16.36 -14.11
CA SER A 461 -14.09 -16.69 -13.85
C SER A 461 -14.33 -17.45 -12.55
N VAL A 462 -13.27 -17.81 -11.82
CA VAL A 462 -13.32 -18.48 -10.52
C VAL A 462 -12.21 -17.96 -9.61
N MET A 463 -12.37 -18.12 -8.30
CA MET A 463 -11.32 -17.84 -7.33
C MET A 463 -10.09 -18.69 -7.59
N LEU A 464 -8.93 -18.07 -7.52
CA LEU A 464 -7.64 -18.74 -7.69
C LEU A 464 -7.05 -19.22 -6.36
N SER A 465 -6.13 -20.18 -6.47
CA SER A 465 -5.27 -20.58 -5.36
C SER A 465 -4.34 -19.44 -4.95
N ASP A 466 -3.91 -19.43 -3.68
CA ASP A 466 -2.95 -18.44 -3.19
C ASP A 466 -1.61 -18.48 -3.95
N VAL A 467 -1.25 -19.64 -4.50
CA VAL A 467 -0.05 -19.82 -5.33
C VAL A 467 -0.18 -19.02 -6.62
N ASP A 468 -1.28 -19.21 -7.35
CA ASP A 468 -1.54 -18.48 -8.59
C ASP A 468 -1.60 -16.96 -8.35
N ILE A 469 -2.32 -16.52 -7.31
CA ILE A 469 -2.40 -15.10 -6.94
C ILE A 469 -1.00 -14.52 -6.67
N LYS A 470 -0.15 -15.23 -5.92
CA LYS A 470 1.22 -14.81 -5.61
C LYS A 470 2.09 -14.69 -6.86
N ILE A 471 1.95 -15.59 -7.83
CA ILE A 471 2.72 -15.54 -9.09
C ILE A 471 2.30 -14.32 -9.91
N PHE A 472 1.00 -14.11 -10.16
CA PHE A 472 0.53 -12.92 -10.88
C PHE A 472 0.95 -11.63 -10.19
N LYS A 473 0.93 -11.58 -8.87
CA LYS A 473 1.43 -10.43 -8.10
C LYS A 473 2.93 -10.18 -8.31
N LYS A 474 3.76 -11.24 -8.33
CA LYS A 474 5.20 -11.13 -8.61
C LYS A 474 5.49 -10.70 -10.04
N LEU A 475 4.61 -11.04 -10.98
CA LEU A 475 4.66 -10.59 -12.38
C LEU A 475 4.02 -9.20 -12.57
N GLU A 476 3.62 -8.54 -11.48
CA GLU A 476 2.98 -7.22 -11.44
C GLU A 476 1.70 -7.13 -12.30
N VAL A 477 1.02 -8.26 -12.53
CA VAL A 477 -0.26 -8.31 -13.22
C VAL A 477 -1.38 -7.87 -12.28
N GLN A 478 -2.25 -6.99 -12.76
CA GLN A 478 -3.42 -6.49 -12.03
C GLN A 478 -4.57 -7.50 -12.15
N LEU A 479 -4.51 -8.55 -11.33
CA LEU A 479 -5.43 -9.66 -11.34
C LEU A 479 -6.71 -9.36 -10.55
N THR A 480 -7.84 -9.82 -11.09
CA THR A 480 -9.14 -9.93 -10.39
C THR A 480 -9.74 -11.32 -10.62
N SER A 481 -10.69 -11.74 -9.80
CA SER A 481 -11.40 -13.00 -9.98
C SER A 481 -12.84 -12.91 -9.52
N GLU A 482 -13.74 -13.69 -10.14
CA GLU A 482 -15.07 -13.91 -9.58
C GLU A 482 -14.97 -14.59 -8.21
N ALA A 483 -15.92 -14.27 -7.32
CA ALA A 483 -15.96 -14.82 -5.97
C ALA A 483 -16.69 -16.18 -5.92
N VAL A 484 -16.35 -17.05 -6.86
CA VAL A 484 -16.95 -18.39 -7.05
C VAL A 484 -15.88 -19.46 -7.00
N TYR A 485 -16.09 -20.52 -6.23
CA TYR A 485 -15.19 -21.68 -6.21
C TYR A 485 -15.39 -22.56 -7.44
N GLU A 486 -14.31 -23.13 -7.98
CA GLU A 486 -14.33 -24.01 -9.17
C GLU A 486 -15.35 -25.15 -9.05
N HIS A 487 -15.64 -25.64 -7.85
CA HIS A 487 -16.56 -26.76 -7.60
C HIS A 487 -18.03 -26.34 -7.42
N ALA A 488 -18.34 -25.05 -7.55
CA ALA A 488 -19.69 -24.51 -7.44
C ALA A 488 -20.33 -24.20 -8.81
N LEU A 489 -19.62 -24.51 -9.90
CA LEU A 489 -20.09 -24.38 -11.29
C LEU A 489 -20.59 -25.71 -11.82
#